data_6f4f7abfb38ca3190542deb0f276df33
#
_entry.id   6f4f7abfb38ca3190542deb0f276df33
#
_cell.length_a   1.000
_cell.length_b   1.000
_cell.length_c   1.000
_cell.angle_alpha   90.00
_cell.angle_beta   90.00
_cell.angle_gamma   90.00
#
_symmetry.space_group_name_H-M   'P 1'
#
loop_
_entity.id
_entity.type
_entity.pdbx_description
1 polymer ?
#
loop_
_entity_poly.entity_id
_entity_poly.type
_entity_poly.pdbx_seq_one_letter_code
_entity_poly.pdbx_strand_id
1 'polypeptide(L)'
;SDVYKRQVQDTLRGKTRGFMENVRHRYPQADFYMFAGDFAERPMNCYWDEAYQSVDSIAPTKPILVSPGNHEYVKGLVRVLEKRFAYVFSYLLESRYKNNNVYSIDYNDATIITLDSNRDPWFLFSQREWLEKTLKASKKKWKIVMLHHPVYSIKGKTNNLAVRWMFDGLFREYGVDLVLQGHEHNYARMTNKNDEGEMTTPLYLVSHASPKSYRLSFNDKYDRFGTNRRFYQHIDVTGDTLRMQAYLENDSLYDDVRIVKNASGTQIIDNAKDIPEILEMPARLSGKKAEEFERNAEKWRNRSLVK
;
A
#
# COMPACT_ATOMS: atom_id res chain seq x y z
N SER A 1 -5.69 -17.50 -1.72
CA SER A 1 -6.57 -16.46 -1.17
C SER A 1 -6.26 -15.12 -1.81
N ASP A 2 -7.29 -14.52 -2.37
CA ASP A 2 -7.19 -13.30 -3.15
C ASP A 2 -7.41 -12.06 -2.29
N VAL A 3 -6.43 -11.18 -2.25
CA VAL A 3 -6.46 -9.94 -1.46
C VAL A 3 -6.29 -8.72 -2.37
N TYR A 4 -7.07 -7.67 -2.15
CA TYR A 4 -7.00 -6.42 -2.92
C TYR A 4 -6.62 -5.23 -2.07
N LYS A 5 -5.66 -4.44 -2.56
CA LYS A 5 -5.16 -3.24 -1.89
C LYS A 5 -5.55 -1.98 -2.63
N ARG A 6 -5.95 -0.93 -1.86
CA ARG A 6 -6.22 0.43 -2.37
C ARG A 6 -6.02 1.54 -1.36
N GLN A 7 -5.79 2.73 -1.89
CA GLN A 7 -6.09 4.02 -1.30
C GLN A 7 -7.22 4.64 -2.14
N VAL A 8 -8.35 4.96 -1.52
CA VAL A 8 -9.60 5.39 -2.20
C VAL A 8 -9.86 6.85 -1.86
N GLN A 9 -9.08 7.76 -2.35
CA GLN A 9 -9.34 9.18 -2.17
C GLN A 9 -10.04 9.73 -3.42
N ASP A 10 -11.34 10.00 -3.36
CA ASP A 10 -12.09 10.62 -4.45
C ASP A 10 -12.66 11.98 -4.06
N THR A 11 -12.89 12.79 -5.05
CA THR A 11 -13.73 13.98 -4.95
C THR A 11 -15.15 13.58 -5.33
N LEU A 12 -16.20 14.21 -4.77
CA LEU A 12 -17.64 13.91 -4.91
C LEU A 12 -18.13 13.72 -6.38
N ARG A 13 -17.60 12.74 -7.11
CA ARG A 13 -17.85 12.51 -8.54
C ARG A 13 -18.10 11.05 -8.92
N GLY A 14 -18.22 10.13 -7.96
CA GLY A 14 -18.52 8.72 -8.19
C GLY A 14 -17.47 7.92 -8.99
N LYS A 15 -16.30 8.49 -9.26
CA LYS A 15 -15.25 7.82 -10.08
C LYS A 15 -14.69 6.57 -9.42
N THR A 16 -14.67 6.56 -8.10
CA THR A 16 -14.15 5.42 -7.36
C THR A 16 -15.16 4.28 -7.33
N ARG A 17 -16.47 4.57 -7.28
CA ARG A 17 -17.51 3.56 -7.31
C ARG A 17 -17.40 2.67 -8.55
N GLY A 18 -17.44 3.25 -9.76
CA GLY A 18 -17.32 2.47 -11.00
C GLY A 18 -16.02 1.69 -11.10
N PHE A 19 -14.92 2.27 -10.60
CA PHE A 19 -13.64 1.56 -10.53
C PHE A 19 -13.71 0.35 -9.56
N MET A 20 -14.40 0.46 -8.41
CA MET A 20 -14.58 -0.63 -7.47
C MET A 20 -15.49 -1.74 -8.02
N GLU A 21 -16.55 -1.35 -8.72
CA GLU A 21 -17.44 -2.29 -9.40
C GLU A 21 -16.71 -3.12 -10.45
N ASN A 22 -15.87 -2.50 -11.27
CA ASN A 22 -15.04 -3.21 -12.25
C ASN A 22 -14.13 -4.25 -11.60
N VAL A 23 -13.46 -3.88 -10.51
CA VAL A 23 -12.58 -4.81 -9.80
C VAL A 23 -13.34 -5.97 -9.19
N ARG A 24 -14.52 -5.70 -8.61
CA ARG A 24 -15.38 -6.76 -8.08
C ARG A 24 -15.81 -7.74 -9.18
N HIS A 25 -16.20 -7.22 -10.35
CA HIS A 25 -16.58 -8.06 -11.48
C HIS A 25 -15.42 -8.92 -11.98
N ARG A 26 -14.21 -8.37 -12.01
CA ARG A 26 -13.04 -9.12 -12.48
C ARG A 26 -12.62 -10.22 -11.50
N TYR A 27 -12.79 -9.98 -10.20
CA TYR A 27 -12.36 -10.89 -9.15
C TYR A 27 -13.48 -11.18 -8.14
N PRO A 28 -14.56 -11.83 -8.57
CA PRO A 28 -15.71 -12.12 -7.69
C PRO A 28 -15.36 -13.08 -6.55
N GLN A 29 -14.30 -13.88 -6.74
CA GLN A 29 -13.79 -14.86 -5.78
C GLN A 29 -12.91 -14.24 -4.68
N ALA A 30 -12.57 -12.95 -4.74
CA ALA A 30 -11.75 -12.31 -3.71
C ALA A 30 -12.27 -12.62 -2.29
N ASP A 31 -11.39 -13.02 -1.40
CA ASP A 31 -11.78 -13.34 -0.02
C ASP A 31 -12.08 -12.06 0.78
N PHE A 32 -11.30 -11.00 0.59
CA PHE A 32 -11.47 -9.70 1.24
C PHE A 32 -10.75 -8.57 0.47
N TYR A 33 -11.02 -7.34 0.86
CA TYR A 33 -10.41 -6.13 0.29
C TYR A 33 -9.60 -5.38 1.34
N MET A 34 -8.48 -4.77 0.92
CA MET A 34 -7.60 -3.99 1.78
C MET A 34 -7.45 -2.56 1.27
N PHE A 35 -7.53 -1.58 2.18
CA PHE A 35 -7.37 -0.16 1.88
C PHE A 35 -6.28 0.45 2.75
N ALA A 36 -5.19 0.91 2.14
CA ALA A 36 -4.06 1.49 2.83
C ALA A 36 -4.27 2.99 3.15
N GLY A 37 -5.38 3.30 3.84
CA GLY A 37 -5.74 4.63 4.32
C GLY A 37 -6.27 5.59 3.25
N ASP A 38 -6.67 6.79 3.70
CA ASP A 38 -7.35 7.79 2.91
C ASP A 38 -8.57 7.18 2.21
N PHE A 39 -9.41 6.52 2.99
CA PHE A 39 -10.66 5.92 2.53
C PHE A 39 -11.68 7.01 2.17
N ALA A 40 -11.77 8.06 3.00
CA ALA A 40 -12.52 9.27 2.70
C ALA A 40 -11.59 10.43 2.30
N GLU A 41 -12.06 11.37 1.48
CA GLU A 41 -11.27 12.56 1.07
C GLU A 41 -11.04 13.52 2.25
N ARG A 42 -12.00 13.64 3.17
CA ARG A 42 -11.95 14.48 4.38
C ARG A 42 -12.91 13.93 5.45
N PRO A 43 -12.73 14.29 6.73
CA PRO A 43 -13.60 13.87 7.81
C PRO A 43 -14.92 14.68 7.81
N MET A 44 -15.68 14.66 6.71
CA MET A 44 -16.98 15.33 6.53
C MET A 44 -18.00 14.34 5.98
N ASN A 45 -19.28 14.53 6.30
CA ASN A 45 -20.36 13.61 5.94
C ASN A 45 -20.38 13.27 4.45
N CYS A 46 -20.40 14.28 3.57
CA CYS A 46 -20.48 14.06 2.12
C CYS A 46 -19.34 13.19 1.56
N TYR A 47 -18.13 13.28 2.13
CA TYR A 47 -16.99 12.45 1.69
C TYR A 47 -17.06 11.04 2.28
N TRP A 48 -17.64 10.87 3.45
CA TRP A 48 -17.92 9.56 4.01
C TRP A 48 -19.03 8.85 3.24
N ASP A 49 -20.08 9.57 2.86
CA ASP A 49 -21.17 9.03 2.01
C ASP A 49 -20.62 8.55 0.67
N GLU A 50 -19.76 9.35 0.02
CA GLU A 50 -19.07 8.97 -1.22
C GLU A 50 -18.20 7.72 -1.03
N ALA A 51 -17.44 7.66 0.08
CA ALA A 51 -16.59 6.53 0.39
C ALA A 51 -17.41 5.24 0.61
N TYR A 52 -18.55 5.32 1.31
CA TYR A 52 -19.46 4.18 1.49
C TYR A 52 -20.07 3.72 0.17
N GLN A 53 -20.54 4.65 -0.65
CA GLN A 53 -21.06 4.34 -1.98
C GLN A 53 -20.01 3.69 -2.88
N SER A 54 -18.74 4.00 -2.67
CA SER A 54 -17.66 3.39 -3.46
C SER A 54 -17.47 1.89 -3.19
N VAL A 55 -17.94 1.40 -2.05
CA VAL A 55 -17.82 0.00 -1.63
C VAL A 55 -19.16 -0.70 -1.39
N ASP A 56 -20.28 -0.06 -1.73
CA ASP A 56 -21.64 -0.58 -1.49
C ASP A 56 -21.88 -1.94 -2.16
N SER A 57 -21.24 -2.18 -3.30
CA SER A 57 -21.29 -3.46 -4.01
C SER A 57 -20.41 -4.56 -3.40
N ILE A 58 -19.49 -4.21 -2.50
CA ILE A 58 -18.49 -5.12 -1.91
C ILE A 58 -18.81 -5.42 -0.45
N ALA A 59 -19.01 -4.37 0.35
CA ALA A 59 -19.15 -4.44 1.80
C ALA A 59 -20.22 -5.43 2.31
N PRO A 60 -21.37 -5.63 1.63
CA PRO A 60 -22.36 -6.60 2.08
C PRO A 60 -21.93 -8.06 1.99
N THR A 61 -20.93 -8.37 1.19
CA THR A 61 -20.56 -9.76 0.86
C THR A 61 -19.11 -10.13 1.17
N LYS A 62 -18.24 -9.13 1.36
CA LYS A 62 -16.80 -9.34 1.54
C LYS A 62 -16.26 -8.47 2.67
N PRO A 63 -15.40 -9.01 3.54
CA PRO A 63 -14.70 -8.23 4.54
C PRO A 63 -13.84 -7.13 3.89
N ILE A 64 -13.79 -5.97 4.56
CA ILE A 64 -12.95 -4.85 4.17
C ILE A 64 -12.01 -4.52 5.32
N LEU A 65 -10.70 -4.57 5.06
CA LEU A 65 -9.66 -4.23 6.02
C LEU A 65 -9.10 -2.84 5.67
N VAL A 66 -9.08 -1.93 6.63
CA VAL A 66 -8.64 -0.54 6.39
C VAL A 66 -7.60 -0.13 7.42
N SER A 67 -6.47 0.41 6.99
CA SER A 67 -5.59 1.20 7.85
C SER A 67 -6.02 2.66 7.81
N PRO A 68 -5.91 3.44 8.90
CA PRO A 68 -6.23 4.86 8.82
C PRO A 68 -5.20 5.63 8.00
N GLY A 69 -5.67 6.53 7.14
CA GLY A 69 -4.88 7.52 6.43
C GLY A 69 -4.90 8.89 7.15
N ASN A 70 -4.17 9.85 6.62
CA ASN A 70 -4.14 11.18 7.21
C ASN A 70 -5.44 11.99 6.97
N HIS A 71 -6.27 11.56 6.03
CA HIS A 71 -7.57 12.15 5.73
C HIS A 71 -8.68 11.64 6.67
N GLU A 72 -8.47 10.55 7.39
CA GLU A 72 -9.34 10.10 8.47
C GLU A 72 -9.09 10.81 9.79
N TYR A 73 -8.06 11.70 9.86
CA TYR A 73 -7.74 12.46 11.05
C TYR A 73 -8.27 13.90 10.98
N VAL A 74 -8.99 14.30 12.01
CA VAL A 74 -9.36 15.71 12.23
C VAL A 74 -8.10 16.49 12.57
N LYS A 75 -7.84 17.54 11.80
CA LYS A 75 -6.70 18.44 12.02
C LYS A 75 -6.99 19.42 13.17
N GLY A 76 -6.10 19.48 14.15
CA GLY A 76 -6.13 20.37 15.30
C GLY A 76 -4.74 20.43 15.95
N LEU A 77 -4.66 20.98 17.17
CA LEU A 77 -3.43 20.95 17.97
C LEU A 77 -2.96 19.51 18.20
N VAL A 78 -3.91 18.59 18.37
CA VAL A 78 -3.67 17.16 18.43
C VAL A 78 -4.49 16.51 17.30
N ARG A 79 -3.88 15.61 16.55
CA ARG A 79 -4.59 14.82 15.53
C ARG A 79 -5.47 13.78 16.21
N VAL A 80 -6.76 13.82 15.93
CA VAL A 80 -7.73 12.85 16.47
C VAL A 80 -8.33 12.07 15.33
N LEU A 81 -8.30 10.74 15.43
CA LEU A 81 -8.97 9.86 14.48
C LEU A 81 -10.47 10.17 14.51
N GLU A 82 -11.05 10.36 13.35
CA GLU A 82 -12.46 10.67 13.20
C GLU A 82 -13.32 9.50 13.72
N LYS A 83 -14.33 9.82 14.52
CA LYS A 83 -15.13 8.81 15.22
C LYS A 83 -15.80 7.79 14.30
N ARG A 84 -16.23 8.22 13.11
CA ARG A 84 -16.85 7.33 12.11
C ARG A 84 -15.92 6.25 11.64
N PHE A 85 -14.62 6.54 11.48
CA PHE A 85 -13.64 5.53 11.12
C PHE A 85 -13.61 4.41 12.17
N ALA A 86 -13.44 4.78 13.45
CA ALA A 86 -13.41 3.81 14.53
C ALA A 86 -14.74 3.06 14.70
N TYR A 87 -15.87 3.71 14.37
CA TYR A 87 -17.18 3.09 14.47
C TYR A 87 -17.47 2.09 13.34
N VAL A 88 -17.12 2.46 12.10
CA VAL A 88 -17.39 1.65 10.90
C VAL A 88 -16.42 0.50 10.76
N PHE A 89 -15.14 0.74 11.05
CA PHE A 89 -14.09 -0.29 10.98
C PHE A 89 -13.78 -0.88 12.36
N SER A 90 -14.81 -1.09 13.14
CA SER A 90 -14.75 -1.67 14.47
C SER A 90 -14.71 -3.20 14.38
N TYR A 91 -13.54 -3.75 14.13
CA TYR A 91 -13.33 -5.18 14.10
C TYR A 91 -13.29 -5.76 15.52
N LEU A 92 -14.07 -6.80 15.77
CA LEU A 92 -14.06 -7.57 17.03
C LEU A 92 -12.90 -8.57 16.97
N LEU A 93 -11.68 -8.08 17.11
CA LEU A 93 -10.46 -8.88 17.05
C LEU A 93 -9.77 -8.92 18.40
N GLU A 94 -9.33 -10.11 18.82
CA GLU A 94 -8.56 -10.29 20.05
C GLU A 94 -7.17 -9.62 19.96
N SER A 95 -6.51 -9.71 18.80
CA SER A 95 -5.18 -9.13 18.56
C SER A 95 -5.24 -7.69 18.04
N ARG A 96 -5.85 -6.79 18.80
CA ARG A 96 -5.88 -5.36 18.53
C ARG A 96 -5.09 -4.57 19.56
N TYR A 97 -4.50 -3.47 19.14
CA TYR A 97 -3.78 -2.57 20.02
C TYR A 97 -4.59 -1.30 20.30
N LYS A 98 -4.94 -1.07 21.57
CA LYS A 98 -5.63 0.10 22.17
C LYS A 98 -6.87 0.65 21.43
N ASN A 99 -6.88 0.65 20.11
CA ASN A 99 -7.98 1.10 19.26
C ASN A 99 -8.21 0.09 18.13
N ASN A 100 -9.34 0.16 17.47
CA ASN A 100 -9.72 -0.78 16.40
C ASN A 100 -8.94 -0.62 15.09
N ASN A 101 -8.01 0.33 15.00
CA ASN A 101 -7.28 0.69 13.78
C ASN A 101 -5.88 0.06 13.68
N VAL A 102 -5.40 -0.56 14.77
CA VAL A 102 -4.14 -1.34 14.78
C VAL A 102 -4.48 -2.75 15.25
N TYR A 103 -4.27 -3.72 14.38
CA TYR A 103 -4.69 -5.10 14.63
C TYR A 103 -3.92 -6.09 13.75
N SER A 104 -4.01 -7.37 14.09
CA SER A 104 -3.56 -8.47 13.25
C SER A 104 -4.66 -9.51 13.08
N ILE A 105 -4.65 -10.17 11.93
CA ILE A 105 -5.57 -11.27 11.58
C ILE A 105 -4.72 -12.39 10.99
N ASP A 106 -4.94 -13.60 11.49
CA ASP A 106 -4.46 -14.80 10.84
C ASP A 106 -5.53 -15.30 9.85
N TYR A 107 -5.17 -15.40 8.60
CA TYR A 107 -6.05 -15.90 7.54
C TYR A 107 -5.28 -16.92 6.68
N ASN A 108 -5.76 -18.17 6.66
CA ASN A 108 -5.06 -19.27 6.02
C ASN A 108 -3.58 -19.32 6.44
N ASP A 109 -2.65 -19.22 5.50
CA ASP A 109 -1.21 -19.26 5.75
C ASP A 109 -0.57 -17.89 5.97
N ALA A 110 -1.38 -16.83 6.11
CA ALA A 110 -0.89 -15.46 6.24
C ALA A 110 -1.29 -14.82 7.58
N THR A 111 -0.36 -14.07 8.19
CA THR A 111 -0.66 -13.05 9.18
C THR A 111 -0.72 -11.69 8.50
N ILE A 112 -1.85 -11.02 8.60
CA ILE A 112 -2.11 -9.70 8.06
C ILE A 112 -2.11 -8.71 9.21
N ILE A 113 -1.27 -7.69 9.13
CA ILE A 113 -1.07 -6.69 10.17
C ILE A 113 -1.43 -5.31 9.64
N THR A 114 -2.27 -4.58 10.35
CA THR A 114 -2.62 -3.19 10.03
C THR A 114 -2.04 -2.26 11.06
N LEU A 115 -1.32 -1.23 10.59
CA LEU A 115 -0.66 -0.23 11.43
C LEU A 115 -1.22 1.17 11.18
N ASP A 116 -1.17 2.02 12.21
CA ASP A 116 -1.52 3.44 12.12
C ASP A 116 -0.26 4.31 12.09
N SER A 117 0.12 4.76 10.91
CA SER A 117 1.30 5.59 10.68
C SER A 117 1.07 7.11 10.86
N ASN A 118 -0.13 7.53 11.31
CA ASN A 118 -0.50 8.95 11.41
C ASN A 118 -0.25 9.55 12.80
N ARG A 119 0.06 8.73 13.76
CA ARG A 119 0.14 9.12 15.18
C ARG A 119 1.48 9.78 15.51
N ASP A 120 1.51 10.37 16.69
CA ASP A 120 2.71 10.95 17.29
C ASP A 120 3.79 9.90 17.58
N PRO A 121 5.06 10.31 17.81
CA PRO A 121 6.16 9.38 18.02
C PRO A 121 5.95 8.43 19.21
N TRP A 122 5.30 8.85 20.27
CA TRP A 122 5.06 8.01 21.45
C TRP A 122 4.11 6.86 21.15
N PHE A 123 3.06 7.15 20.38
CA PHE A 123 2.14 6.12 19.93
C PHE A 123 2.82 5.17 18.94
N LEU A 124 3.64 5.68 18.02
CA LEU A 124 4.41 4.84 17.11
C LEU A 124 5.38 3.92 17.85
N PHE A 125 6.01 4.42 18.92
CA PHE A 125 6.90 3.61 19.74
C PHE A 125 6.16 2.45 20.43
N SER A 126 5.05 2.73 21.10
CA SER A 126 4.26 1.68 21.74
C SER A 126 3.60 0.72 20.74
N GLN A 127 3.28 1.20 19.53
CA GLN A 127 2.82 0.35 18.43
C GLN A 127 3.94 -0.57 17.90
N ARG A 128 5.20 -0.07 17.89
CA ARG A 128 6.38 -0.87 17.56
C ARG A 128 6.54 -2.07 18.51
N GLU A 129 6.39 -1.86 19.81
CA GLU A 129 6.47 -2.96 20.80
C GLU A 129 5.38 -4.02 20.58
N TRP A 130 4.16 -3.56 20.28
CA TRP A 130 3.06 -4.47 19.95
C TRP A 130 3.34 -5.23 18.65
N LEU A 131 3.83 -4.55 17.63
CA LEU A 131 4.18 -5.15 16.34
C LEU A 131 5.25 -6.23 16.50
N GLU A 132 6.29 -5.96 17.26
CA GLU A 132 7.36 -6.92 17.53
C GLU A 132 6.81 -8.19 18.18
N LYS A 133 5.97 -8.04 19.22
CA LYS A 133 5.31 -9.18 19.88
C LYS A 133 4.43 -9.97 18.91
N THR A 134 3.69 -9.27 18.06
CA THR A 134 2.81 -9.88 17.06
C THR A 134 3.59 -10.67 16.02
N LEU A 135 4.66 -10.08 15.49
CA LEU A 135 5.53 -10.73 14.49
C LEU A 135 6.24 -11.96 15.07
N LYS A 136 6.74 -11.86 16.32
CA LYS A 136 7.33 -12.98 17.06
C LYS A 136 6.36 -14.13 17.27
N ALA A 137 5.12 -13.82 17.61
CA ALA A 137 4.08 -14.81 17.91
C ALA A 137 3.57 -15.51 16.64
N SER A 138 3.62 -14.86 15.49
CA SER A 138 3.11 -15.40 14.22
C SER A 138 3.84 -16.67 13.81
N LYS A 139 3.06 -17.73 13.58
CA LYS A 139 3.53 -19.03 13.05
C LYS A 139 3.19 -19.21 11.56
N LYS A 140 2.55 -18.20 10.97
CA LYS A 140 2.15 -18.26 9.57
C LYS A 140 3.36 -18.10 8.64
N LYS A 141 3.25 -18.75 7.50
CA LYS A 141 4.30 -18.73 6.47
C LYS A 141 4.49 -17.33 5.88
N TRP A 142 3.38 -16.61 5.69
CA TRP A 142 3.34 -15.30 5.06
C TRP A 142 3.02 -14.20 6.07
N LYS A 143 3.73 -13.07 5.96
CA LYS A 143 3.49 -11.89 6.77
C LYS A 143 3.28 -10.69 5.87
N ILE A 144 2.07 -10.13 5.91
CA ILE A 144 1.66 -8.97 5.11
C ILE A 144 1.36 -7.82 6.06
N VAL A 145 1.99 -6.68 5.85
CA VAL A 145 1.76 -5.47 6.66
C VAL A 145 1.11 -4.40 5.79
N MET A 146 0.11 -3.72 6.33
CA MET A 146 -0.53 -2.57 5.70
C MET A 146 -0.44 -1.34 6.60
N LEU A 147 0.01 -0.22 6.02
CA LEU A 147 0.04 1.10 6.67
C LEU A 147 -0.12 2.20 5.62
N HIS A 148 -0.50 3.42 6.05
CA HIS A 148 -0.77 4.51 5.11
C HIS A 148 0.50 5.17 4.57
N HIS A 149 1.36 5.72 5.44
CA HIS A 149 2.56 6.43 5.00
C HIS A 149 3.64 5.45 4.56
N PRO A 150 4.29 5.67 3.40
CA PRO A 150 5.39 4.83 2.96
C PRO A 150 6.58 4.86 3.91
N VAL A 151 7.16 3.71 4.16
CA VAL A 151 8.44 3.57 4.87
C VAL A 151 9.56 4.31 4.13
N TYR A 152 9.52 4.23 2.81
CA TYR A 152 10.39 4.96 1.90
C TYR A 152 9.54 5.89 1.03
N SER A 153 9.77 7.21 1.14
CA SER A 153 9.00 8.19 0.38
C SER A 153 9.47 8.27 -1.06
N ILE A 154 8.52 8.36 -1.99
CA ILE A 154 8.76 8.60 -3.41
C ILE A 154 8.64 10.08 -3.81
N LYS A 155 8.28 10.96 -2.88
CA LYS A 155 8.18 12.41 -3.12
C LYS A 155 9.51 13.17 -2.98
N GLY A 156 10.58 12.52 -2.59
CA GLY A 156 11.95 13.01 -2.53
C GLY A 156 12.32 13.76 -1.25
N LYS A 157 11.69 14.86 -0.93
CA LYS A 157 12.01 15.68 0.27
C LYS A 157 11.26 15.29 1.52
N THR A 158 10.12 14.64 1.38
CA THR A 158 9.32 14.12 2.49
C THR A 158 9.83 12.75 2.88
N ASN A 159 10.61 12.72 3.93
CA ASN A 159 11.12 11.47 4.44
C ASN A 159 10.25 11.07 5.64
N ASN A 160 9.53 9.97 5.55
CA ASN A 160 8.77 9.42 6.67
C ASN A 160 9.70 8.73 7.68
N LEU A 161 10.73 9.47 8.14
CA LEU A 161 11.82 8.93 8.96
C LEU A 161 11.31 8.24 10.23
N ALA A 162 10.29 8.81 10.87
CA ALA A 162 9.73 8.21 12.08
C ALA A 162 9.11 6.84 11.78
N VAL A 163 8.31 6.72 10.73
CA VAL A 163 7.69 5.46 10.31
C VAL A 163 8.76 4.43 9.93
N ARG A 164 9.75 4.85 9.16
CA ARG A 164 10.86 4.00 8.74
C ARG A 164 11.67 3.51 9.94
N TRP A 165 12.06 4.43 10.82
CA TRP A 165 12.86 4.11 11.99
C TRP A 165 12.14 3.17 12.95
N MET A 166 10.82 3.34 13.11
CA MET A 166 10.02 2.51 14.00
C MET A 166 9.80 1.09 13.45
N PHE A 167 9.58 0.93 12.14
CA PHE A 167 9.04 -0.33 11.63
C PHE A 167 9.95 -1.11 10.68
N ASP A 168 10.81 -0.44 9.89
CA ASP A 168 11.60 -1.08 8.83
C ASP A 168 12.51 -2.21 9.37
N GLY A 169 13.19 -1.96 10.49
CA GLY A 169 14.06 -2.96 11.13
C GLY A 169 13.29 -4.22 11.54
N LEU A 170 12.09 -4.05 12.12
CA LEU A 170 11.24 -5.18 12.50
C LEU A 170 10.73 -5.96 11.27
N PHE A 171 10.38 -5.27 10.19
CA PHE A 171 9.92 -5.94 8.98
C PHE A 171 11.00 -6.87 8.41
N ARG A 172 12.24 -6.43 8.42
CA ARG A 172 13.38 -7.24 7.95
C ARG A 172 13.69 -8.37 8.91
N GLU A 173 13.81 -8.06 10.20
CA GLU A 173 14.21 -9.00 11.26
C GLU A 173 13.23 -10.17 11.36
N TYR A 174 11.91 -9.89 11.27
CA TYR A 174 10.88 -10.91 11.43
C TYR A 174 10.33 -11.45 10.11
N GLY A 175 11.00 -11.19 9.00
CA GLY A 175 10.67 -11.74 7.68
C GLY A 175 9.28 -11.37 7.19
N VAL A 176 8.92 -10.07 7.24
CA VAL A 176 7.73 -9.55 6.55
C VAL A 176 7.95 -9.70 5.06
N ASP A 177 6.96 -10.22 4.34
CA ASP A 177 7.06 -10.49 2.91
C ASP A 177 6.63 -9.30 2.07
N LEU A 178 5.49 -8.71 2.42
CA LEU A 178 4.85 -7.65 1.64
C LEU A 178 4.40 -6.51 2.56
N VAL A 179 4.76 -5.28 2.20
CA VAL A 179 4.36 -4.06 2.90
C VAL A 179 3.54 -3.19 1.95
N LEU A 180 2.25 -3.07 2.25
CA LEU A 180 1.27 -2.33 1.47
C LEU A 180 1.13 -0.91 2.00
N GLN A 181 1.31 0.10 1.12
CA GLN A 181 1.39 1.51 1.51
C GLN A 181 0.62 2.41 0.54
N GLY A 182 0.13 3.56 1.01
CA GLY A 182 -0.62 4.55 0.24
C GLY A 182 0.03 5.94 0.25
N HIS A 183 -0.77 6.99 0.51
CA HIS A 183 -0.38 8.38 0.74
C HIS A 183 0.24 9.12 -0.46
N GLU A 184 1.16 8.52 -1.14
CA GLU A 184 1.87 9.14 -2.25
C GLU A 184 1.27 8.66 -3.56
N HIS A 185 0.49 9.55 -4.21
CA HIS A 185 -0.40 9.22 -5.33
C HIS A 185 0.37 8.92 -6.63
N ASN A 186 1.21 7.88 -6.57
CA ASN A 186 1.89 7.23 -7.68
C ASN A 186 2.08 5.75 -7.33
N TYR A 187 2.45 4.96 -8.30
CA TYR A 187 2.86 3.58 -8.09
C TYR A 187 4.37 3.52 -7.89
N ALA A 188 4.80 2.74 -6.92
CA ALA A 188 6.22 2.40 -6.77
C ALA A 188 6.39 1.04 -6.08
N ARG A 189 7.29 0.23 -6.60
CA ARG A 189 7.73 -1.03 -6.01
C ARG A 189 9.20 -0.96 -5.66
N MET A 190 9.53 -1.45 -4.47
CA MET A 190 10.90 -1.58 -4.00
C MET A 190 11.08 -2.93 -3.33
N THR A 191 12.17 -3.62 -3.63
CA THR A 191 12.68 -4.77 -2.88
C THR A 191 14.00 -4.42 -2.23
N ASN A 192 14.33 -5.08 -1.13
CA ASN A 192 15.70 -5.03 -0.64
C ASN A 192 16.62 -5.81 -1.58
N LYS A 193 17.92 -5.61 -1.44
CA LYS A 193 18.94 -6.37 -2.14
C LYS A 193 19.90 -6.96 -1.12
N ASN A 194 20.34 -8.19 -1.36
CA ASN A 194 21.46 -8.79 -0.64
C ASN A 194 22.80 -8.28 -1.19
N ASP A 195 23.89 -8.77 -0.66
CA ASP A 195 25.25 -8.35 -1.06
C ASP A 195 25.57 -8.76 -2.51
N GLU A 196 24.91 -9.79 -3.03
CA GLU A 196 25.00 -10.26 -4.41
C GLU A 196 24.11 -9.48 -5.38
N GLY A 197 23.31 -8.54 -4.87
CA GLY A 197 22.38 -7.73 -5.65
C GLY A 197 21.06 -8.39 -5.96
N GLU A 198 20.77 -9.57 -5.40
CA GLU A 198 19.52 -10.27 -5.58
C GLU A 198 18.39 -9.66 -4.75
N MET A 199 17.17 -9.68 -5.29
CA MET A 199 15.99 -9.16 -4.61
C MET A 199 15.64 -9.98 -3.38
N THR A 200 15.42 -9.30 -2.26
CA THR A 200 14.99 -9.88 -0.98
C THR A 200 13.77 -9.17 -0.40
N THR A 201 13.06 -9.86 0.50
CA THR A 201 11.94 -9.27 1.26
C THR A 201 12.43 -8.33 2.36
N PRO A 202 11.61 -7.37 2.81
CA PRO A 202 10.24 -7.10 2.36
C PRO A 202 10.15 -6.50 0.96
N LEU A 203 9.06 -6.83 0.24
CA LEU A 203 8.63 -6.08 -0.92
C LEU A 203 7.75 -4.92 -0.43
N TYR A 204 8.19 -3.69 -0.71
CA TYR A 204 7.43 -2.47 -0.39
C TYR A 204 6.66 -2.01 -1.62
N LEU A 205 5.37 -1.78 -1.43
CA LEU A 205 4.49 -1.35 -2.51
C LEU A 205 3.74 -0.08 -2.11
N VAL A 206 3.99 1.01 -2.81
CA VAL A 206 3.18 2.23 -2.76
C VAL A 206 2.22 2.19 -3.94
N SER A 207 0.93 2.41 -3.69
CA SER A 207 -0.08 2.42 -4.73
C SER A 207 -1.30 3.23 -4.35
N HIS A 208 -2.04 3.70 -5.36
CA HIS A 208 -3.26 4.46 -5.17
C HIS A 208 -4.28 4.20 -6.27
N ALA A 209 -5.56 4.43 -5.93
CA ALA A 209 -6.68 4.42 -6.87
C ALA A 209 -7.31 5.82 -7.05
N SER A 210 -6.71 6.85 -6.46
CA SER A 210 -7.15 8.24 -6.61
C SER A 210 -6.87 8.75 -8.02
N PRO A 211 -7.74 9.62 -8.57
CA PRO A 211 -7.45 10.30 -9.85
C PRO A 211 -6.35 11.37 -9.75
N LYS A 212 -5.86 11.64 -8.54
CA LYS A 212 -4.77 12.60 -8.32
C LYS A 212 -3.42 11.91 -8.51
N SER A 213 -2.45 12.60 -9.13
CA SER A 213 -1.05 12.18 -9.16
C SER A 213 -0.17 13.29 -8.58
N TYR A 214 0.88 12.91 -7.88
CA TYR A 214 1.80 13.83 -7.23
C TYR A 214 3.19 13.79 -7.89
N ARG A 215 4.05 14.73 -7.47
CA ARG A 215 5.45 14.74 -7.84
C ARG A 215 6.09 13.41 -7.44
N LEU A 216 6.89 12.86 -8.34
CA LEU A 216 7.73 11.69 -8.12
C LEU A 216 9.20 12.14 -8.06
N SER A 217 9.93 11.59 -7.10
CA SER A 217 11.38 11.65 -7.07
C SER A 217 11.90 10.27 -7.41
N PHE A 218 12.55 10.16 -8.54
CA PHE A 218 13.17 8.92 -8.96
C PHE A 218 14.36 8.60 -8.05
N ASN A 219 14.40 7.37 -7.52
CA ASN A 219 15.41 6.92 -6.59
C ASN A 219 15.81 5.48 -6.94
N ASP A 220 17.10 5.22 -7.06
CA ASP A 220 17.67 3.95 -7.51
C ASP A 220 17.38 2.76 -6.57
N LYS A 221 16.87 3.02 -5.37
CA LYS A 221 16.37 1.96 -4.45
C LYS A 221 15.12 1.27 -4.96
N TYR A 222 14.34 1.93 -5.82
CA TYR A 222 13.11 1.40 -6.36
C TYR A 222 13.38 0.53 -7.58
N ASP A 223 12.53 -0.48 -7.74
CA ASP A 223 12.59 -1.39 -8.88
C ASP A 223 11.71 -0.89 -10.03
N ARG A 224 10.57 -0.25 -9.71
CA ARG A 224 9.56 0.17 -10.68
C ARG A 224 8.76 1.38 -10.19
N PHE A 225 8.40 2.27 -11.13
CA PHE A 225 7.50 3.41 -10.91
C PHE A 225 6.35 3.42 -11.91
N GLY A 226 5.25 4.10 -11.51
CA GLY A 226 4.12 4.43 -12.38
C GLY A 226 3.45 5.73 -11.95
N THR A 227 3.17 6.62 -12.91
CA THR A 227 2.60 7.93 -12.65
C THR A 227 1.34 8.17 -13.47
N ASN A 228 0.50 9.11 -13.00
CA ASN A 228 -0.67 9.64 -13.71
C ASN A 228 -1.70 8.57 -14.13
N ARG A 229 -1.76 7.46 -13.43
CA ARG A 229 -2.70 6.35 -13.61
C ARG A 229 -3.28 5.93 -12.26
N ARG A 230 -4.40 5.23 -12.28
CA ARG A 230 -5.00 4.57 -11.13
C ARG A 230 -4.59 3.11 -11.15
N PHE A 231 -4.21 2.59 -9.97
CA PHE A 231 -3.72 1.23 -9.85
C PHE A 231 -4.52 0.46 -8.80
N TYR A 232 -4.70 -0.82 -9.03
CA TYR A 232 -5.12 -1.76 -8.01
C TYR A 232 -4.26 -3.01 -8.04
N GLN A 233 -4.24 -3.75 -6.95
CA GLN A 233 -3.43 -4.95 -6.83
C GLN A 233 -4.31 -6.15 -6.53
N HIS A 234 -3.99 -7.24 -7.20
CA HIS A 234 -4.41 -8.59 -6.89
C HIS A 234 -3.27 -9.31 -6.20
N ILE A 235 -3.52 -9.82 -5.00
CA ILE A 235 -2.53 -10.57 -4.22
C ILE A 235 -3.11 -11.95 -4.00
N ASP A 236 -2.44 -12.96 -4.55
CA ASP A 236 -2.76 -14.36 -4.36
C ASP A 236 -1.71 -15.04 -3.50
N VAL A 237 -2.18 -15.82 -2.52
CA VAL A 237 -1.32 -16.63 -1.65
C VAL A 237 -1.72 -18.09 -1.78
N THR A 238 -0.87 -18.87 -2.41
CA THR A 238 -1.12 -20.29 -2.68
C THR A 238 0.13 -21.11 -2.37
N GLY A 239 0.07 -21.90 -1.29
CA GLY A 239 1.19 -22.76 -0.86
C GLY A 239 2.48 -21.98 -0.64
N ASP A 240 3.48 -22.26 -1.45
CA ASP A 240 4.82 -21.69 -1.37
C ASP A 240 4.99 -20.37 -2.14
N THR A 241 3.92 -19.82 -2.70
CA THR A 241 3.95 -18.64 -3.55
C THR A 241 2.99 -17.57 -3.06
N LEU A 242 3.52 -16.34 -2.92
CA LEU A 242 2.74 -15.11 -2.86
C LEU A 242 2.97 -14.37 -4.18
N ARG A 243 1.90 -14.12 -4.93
CA ARG A 243 1.95 -13.34 -6.17
C ARG A 243 1.26 -12.02 -5.98
N MET A 244 1.93 -10.94 -6.31
CA MET A 244 1.38 -9.58 -6.37
C MET A 244 1.33 -9.14 -7.83
N GLN A 245 0.15 -8.84 -8.33
CA GLN A 245 -0.08 -8.25 -9.64
C GLN A 245 -0.70 -6.88 -9.48
N ALA A 246 -0.19 -5.88 -10.18
CA ALA A 246 -0.79 -4.56 -10.27
C ALA A 246 -1.43 -4.35 -11.64
N TYR A 247 -2.60 -3.75 -11.64
CA TYR A 247 -3.38 -3.44 -12.83
C TYR A 247 -3.73 -1.97 -12.89
N LEU A 248 -3.88 -1.46 -14.10
CA LEU A 248 -4.41 -0.13 -14.38
C LEU A 248 -5.95 -0.11 -14.25
N GLU A 249 -6.54 1.07 -14.31
CA GLU A 249 -7.99 1.29 -14.32
C GLU A 249 -8.72 0.60 -15.49
N ASN A 250 -8.03 0.29 -16.57
CA ASN A 250 -8.54 -0.42 -17.74
C ASN A 250 -8.24 -1.92 -17.73
N ASP A 251 -7.85 -2.46 -16.58
CA ASP A 251 -7.49 -3.85 -16.34
C ASP A 251 -6.24 -4.36 -17.08
N SER A 252 -5.44 -3.48 -17.67
CA SER A 252 -4.15 -3.86 -18.22
C SER A 252 -3.17 -4.21 -17.10
N LEU A 253 -2.47 -5.33 -17.24
CA LEU A 253 -1.40 -5.72 -16.31
C LEU A 253 -0.26 -4.71 -16.36
N TYR A 254 0.13 -4.22 -15.19
CA TYR A 254 1.19 -3.24 -15.05
C TYR A 254 2.43 -3.78 -14.35
N ASP A 255 2.25 -4.60 -13.33
CA ASP A 255 3.36 -5.21 -12.57
C ASP A 255 2.98 -6.62 -12.14
N ASP A 256 3.97 -7.52 -12.03
CA ASP A 256 3.78 -8.90 -11.63
C ASP A 256 5.03 -9.41 -10.93
N VAL A 257 4.91 -9.71 -9.65
CA VAL A 257 6.01 -10.23 -8.83
C VAL A 257 5.55 -11.42 -8.03
N ARG A 258 6.41 -12.43 -7.97
CA ARG A 258 6.21 -13.59 -7.10
C ARG A 258 7.29 -13.64 -6.02
N ILE A 259 6.86 -13.94 -4.82
CA ILE A 259 7.73 -14.33 -3.71
C ILE A 259 7.52 -15.81 -3.50
N VAL A 260 8.56 -16.62 -3.65
CA VAL A 260 8.53 -18.07 -3.49
C VAL A 260 9.34 -18.45 -2.28
N LYS A 261 8.75 -19.20 -1.35
CA LYS A 261 9.40 -19.73 -0.14
C LYS A 261 9.44 -21.25 -0.22
N ASN A 262 10.61 -21.81 -0.45
CA ASN A 262 10.83 -23.24 -0.52
C ASN A 262 11.99 -23.69 0.40
N ALA A 263 12.38 -24.95 0.32
CA ALA A 263 13.47 -25.48 1.12
C ALA A 263 14.83 -24.80 0.89
N SER A 264 15.02 -24.17 -0.28
CA SER A 264 16.24 -23.43 -0.65
C SER A 264 16.26 -21.99 -0.12
N GLY A 265 15.15 -21.49 0.42
CA GLY A 265 15.00 -20.14 0.94
C GLY A 265 13.88 -19.33 0.30
N THR A 266 14.02 -18.01 0.35
CA THR A 266 13.04 -17.06 -0.24
C THR A 266 13.63 -16.46 -1.52
N GLN A 267 12.87 -16.56 -2.61
CA GLN A 267 13.22 -16.00 -3.91
C GLN A 267 12.14 -15.02 -4.38
N ILE A 268 12.56 -13.89 -4.96
CA ILE A 268 11.66 -12.93 -5.62
C ILE A 268 11.87 -13.01 -7.12
N ILE A 269 10.77 -13.19 -7.87
CA ILE A 269 10.77 -13.30 -9.32
C ILE A 269 9.98 -12.12 -9.88
N ASP A 270 10.65 -11.29 -10.66
CA ASP A 270 10.03 -10.16 -11.37
C ASP A 270 9.61 -10.61 -12.77
N ASN A 271 8.28 -10.75 -12.97
CA ASN A 271 7.69 -11.13 -14.25
C ASN A 271 7.27 -9.91 -15.10
N ALA A 272 7.51 -8.70 -14.61
CA ALA A 272 7.09 -7.46 -15.28
C ALA A 272 8.25 -6.76 -16.02
N LYS A 273 9.39 -7.41 -16.19
CA LYS A 273 10.59 -6.80 -16.82
C LYS A 273 10.30 -6.26 -18.22
N ASP A 274 9.45 -6.94 -18.97
CA ASP A 274 9.08 -6.56 -20.35
C ASP A 274 7.85 -5.65 -20.42
N ILE A 275 7.22 -5.32 -19.30
CA ILE A 275 6.10 -4.38 -19.25
C ILE A 275 6.64 -2.96 -19.08
N PRO A 276 6.39 -2.04 -20.02
CA PRO A 276 6.89 -0.68 -19.95
C PRO A 276 6.40 0.08 -18.71
N GLU A 277 7.27 0.88 -18.11
CA GLU A 277 6.87 1.83 -17.06
C GLU A 277 6.12 3.02 -17.67
N ILE A 278 5.02 3.43 -17.01
CA ILE A 278 4.25 4.61 -17.38
C ILE A 278 4.75 5.76 -16.53
N LEU A 279 5.56 6.63 -17.13
CA LEU A 279 6.16 7.79 -16.47
C LEU A 279 5.64 9.07 -17.12
N GLU A 280 4.33 9.25 -17.07
CA GLU A 280 3.66 10.45 -17.57
C GLU A 280 3.78 11.57 -16.54
N MET A 281 4.01 12.79 -17.03
CA MET A 281 4.10 13.97 -16.18
C MET A 281 2.74 14.24 -15.49
N PRO A 282 2.70 14.35 -14.16
CA PRO A 282 1.47 14.74 -13.47
C PRO A 282 0.98 16.11 -13.91
N ALA A 283 -0.30 16.24 -14.25
CA ALA A 283 -0.92 17.45 -14.78
C ALA A 283 -0.76 18.71 -13.90
N ARG A 284 -0.43 18.53 -12.62
CA ARG A 284 -0.20 19.60 -11.65
C ARG A 284 1.23 20.17 -11.67
N LEU A 285 2.14 19.55 -12.41
CA LEU A 285 3.51 20.04 -12.56
C LEU A 285 3.60 21.04 -13.71
N SER A 286 4.32 22.12 -13.50
CA SER A 286 4.56 23.17 -14.50
C SER A 286 5.92 23.83 -14.30
N GLY A 287 6.43 24.47 -15.35
CA GLY A 287 7.70 25.19 -15.34
C GLY A 287 8.87 24.29 -14.92
N LYS A 288 9.80 24.82 -14.12
CA LYS A 288 11.02 24.12 -13.68
C LYS A 288 10.77 22.73 -13.07
N LYS A 289 9.60 22.53 -12.41
CA LYS A 289 9.26 21.23 -11.81
C LYS A 289 8.88 20.19 -12.88
N ALA A 290 8.24 20.62 -13.95
CA ALA A 290 7.93 19.77 -15.10
C ALA A 290 9.21 19.37 -15.83
N GLU A 291 10.10 20.32 -16.11
CA GLU A 291 11.41 20.07 -16.73
C GLU A 291 12.29 19.12 -15.88
N GLU A 292 12.28 19.31 -14.55
CA GLU A 292 12.98 18.42 -13.62
C GLU A 292 12.42 16.99 -13.68
N PHE A 293 11.09 16.85 -13.74
CA PHE A 293 10.43 15.55 -13.84
C PHE A 293 10.83 14.83 -15.13
N GLU A 294 10.71 15.48 -16.28
CA GLU A 294 11.04 14.90 -17.60
C GLU A 294 12.51 14.44 -17.65
N ARG A 295 13.43 15.31 -17.23
CA ARG A 295 14.86 14.97 -17.17
C ARG A 295 15.14 13.75 -16.28
N ASN A 296 14.47 13.66 -15.11
CA ASN A 296 14.67 12.54 -14.20
C ASN A 296 13.98 11.27 -14.70
N ALA A 297 12.82 11.38 -15.34
CA ALA A 297 12.14 10.26 -15.99
C ALA A 297 12.97 9.67 -17.13
N GLU A 298 13.60 10.52 -17.94
CA GLU A 298 14.51 10.08 -19.00
C GLU A 298 15.75 9.36 -18.45
N LYS A 299 16.39 9.92 -17.42
CA LYS A 299 17.51 9.24 -16.74
C LYS A 299 17.08 7.88 -16.18
N TRP A 300 15.90 7.80 -15.60
CA TRP A 300 15.37 6.57 -15.06
C TRP A 300 15.11 5.52 -16.15
N ARG A 301 14.50 5.88 -17.28
CA ARG A 301 14.31 4.98 -18.45
C ARG A 301 15.63 4.42 -18.96
N ASN A 302 16.68 5.24 -18.95
CA ASN A 302 17.99 4.89 -19.50
C ASN A 302 18.89 4.13 -18.50
N ARG A 303 18.45 3.90 -17.21
CA ARG A 303 19.28 3.24 -16.20
C ARG A 303 19.67 1.79 -16.53
N SER A 304 18.85 1.10 -17.32
CA SER A 304 19.11 -0.27 -17.76
C SER A 304 20.07 -0.37 -18.94
N LEU A 305 20.37 0.75 -19.61
CA LEU A 305 21.31 0.79 -20.74
C LEU A 305 22.76 0.97 -20.27
N VAL A 306 22.97 1.20 -18.96
CA VAL A 306 24.29 1.51 -18.37
C VAL A 306 24.79 0.38 -17.43
N LYS A 307 24.01 -0.71 -17.29
CA LYS A 307 24.40 -1.88 -16.49
C LYS A 307 24.86 -3.04 -17.34
#